data_a5b8ff6ada92c32ed87e791df18bce2b
#
_entry.id   a5b8ff6ada92c32ed87e791df18bce2b
#
_cell.length_a   1.000
_cell.length_b   1.000
_cell.length_c   1.000
_cell.angle_alpha   90.00
_cell.angle_beta   90.00
_cell.angle_gamma   90.00
#
_symmetry.space_group_name_H-M   'P 1'
#
loop_
_entity.id
_entity.type
_entity.pdbx_description
1 polymer ?
#
loop_
_entity_poly.entity_id
_entity_poly.type
_entity_poly.pdbx_seq_one_letter_code
_entity_poly.pdbx_strand_id
1 'polypeptide(L)'
;MSGRGLGHTGGTLDKLESINGFTVELGMDAFKDQLRSVGVAMVAPSADFAPADRRMYAIRDVTATVRAIPLQTASIMCKKLAENPDNLVLDVKFGSGAFNQVGTGESACREK
;
A
#
# COMPACT_ATOMS: atom_id res chain seq x y z
N MET A 1 -2.19 -6.62 -2.70
CA MET A 1 -2.86 -5.31 -2.56
C MET A 1 -1.81 -4.21 -2.41
N SER A 2 -1.97 -3.06 -3.06
CA SER A 2 -1.01 -1.95 -3.01
C SER A 2 -1.71 -0.60 -2.97
N GLY A 3 -0.96 0.48 -2.69
CA GLY A 3 -1.46 1.85 -2.65
C GLY A 3 -0.98 2.69 -3.84
N ARG A 4 -1.65 3.82 -4.06
CA ARG A 4 -1.22 4.88 -4.96
C ARG A 4 -0.08 5.69 -4.34
N GLY A 5 0.56 6.54 -5.12
CA GLY A 5 1.53 7.51 -4.61
C GLY A 5 0.89 8.53 -3.66
N LEU A 6 1.70 9.06 -2.75
CA LEU A 6 1.36 10.18 -1.88
C LEU A 6 2.42 11.26 -2.01
N GLY A 7 2.00 12.52 -1.87
CA GLY A 7 2.90 13.65 -2.02
C GLY A 7 3.53 13.70 -3.41
N HIS A 8 4.86 13.75 -3.47
CA HIS A 8 5.63 13.83 -4.72
C HIS A 8 6.03 12.46 -5.30
N THR A 9 5.60 11.35 -4.69
CA THR A 9 6.01 10.00 -5.12
C THR A 9 4.96 9.35 -6.03
N GLY A 10 5.41 8.52 -6.95
CA GLY A 10 4.55 7.61 -7.70
C GLY A 10 4.38 6.28 -6.94
N GLY A 11 3.16 5.79 -6.83
CA GLY A 11 2.87 4.49 -6.23
C GLY A 11 3.00 3.34 -7.21
N THR A 12 2.97 2.12 -6.67
CA THR A 12 3.00 0.90 -7.48
C THR A 12 1.81 0.84 -8.44
N LEU A 13 0.61 1.20 -7.97
CA LEU A 13 -0.59 1.16 -8.79
C LEU A 13 -0.53 2.18 -9.93
N ASP A 14 -0.03 3.39 -9.66
CA ASP A 14 0.12 4.44 -10.68
C ASP A 14 1.04 3.98 -11.83
N LYS A 15 2.10 3.24 -11.48
CA LYS A 15 3.02 2.66 -12.48
C LYS A 15 2.37 1.55 -13.29
N LEU A 16 1.58 0.68 -12.66
CA LEU A 16 0.88 -0.41 -13.34
C LEU A 16 -0.21 0.12 -14.29
N GLU A 17 -0.92 1.16 -13.89
CA GLU A 17 -1.93 1.80 -14.74
C GLU A 17 -1.35 2.51 -15.98
N SER A 18 -0.03 2.73 -16.03
CA SER A 18 0.64 3.18 -17.25
C SER A 18 0.71 2.10 -18.35
N ILE A 19 0.47 0.84 -18.00
CA ILE A 19 0.37 -0.27 -18.95
C ILE A 19 -1.03 -0.23 -19.57
N ASN A 20 -1.11 -0.12 -20.89
CA ASN A 20 -2.40 -0.03 -21.57
C ASN A 20 -3.29 -1.25 -21.28
N GLY A 21 -4.51 -1.01 -20.83
CA GLY A 21 -5.48 -2.05 -20.46
C GLY A 21 -5.32 -2.63 -19.06
N PHE A 22 -4.30 -2.21 -18.29
CA PHE A 22 -4.18 -2.63 -16.89
C PHE A 22 -5.15 -1.85 -16.01
N THR A 23 -5.96 -2.56 -15.21
CA THR A 23 -6.85 -1.96 -14.20
C THR A 23 -6.52 -2.49 -12.82
N VAL A 24 -6.52 -1.59 -11.84
CA VAL A 24 -6.28 -1.92 -10.42
C VAL A 24 -7.57 -1.93 -9.60
N GLU A 25 -8.67 -1.49 -10.19
CA GLU A 25 -10.00 -1.44 -9.57
C GLU A 25 -10.82 -2.66 -10.01
N LEU A 26 -10.60 -3.78 -9.33
CA LEU A 26 -11.36 -5.01 -9.54
C LEU A 26 -12.40 -5.19 -8.43
N GLY A 27 -13.62 -5.53 -8.82
CA GLY A 27 -14.61 -6.06 -7.88
C GLY A 27 -14.21 -7.45 -7.37
N MET A 28 -14.83 -7.88 -6.27
CA MET A 28 -14.48 -9.13 -5.58
C MET A 28 -14.54 -10.36 -6.50
N ASP A 29 -15.53 -10.45 -7.36
CA ASP A 29 -15.70 -11.62 -8.25
C ASP A 29 -14.62 -11.64 -9.34
N ALA A 30 -14.38 -10.53 -10.01
CA ALA A 30 -13.31 -10.39 -11.01
C ALA A 30 -11.93 -10.66 -10.39
N PHE A 31 -11.69 -10.20 -9.16
CA PHE A 31 -10.46 -10.50 -8.42
C PHE A 31 -10.29 -12.01 -8.18
N LYS A 32 -11.34 -12.70 -7.71
CA LYS A 32 -11.31 -14.15 -7.50
C LYS A 32 -11.10 -14.93 -8.79
N ASP A 33 -11.76 -14.50 -9.86
CA ASP A 33 -11.64 -15.18 -11.18
C ASP A 33 -10.25 -15.00 -11.77
N GLN A 34 -9.64 -13.83 -11.61
CA GLN A 34 -8.26 -13.60 -12.00
C GLN A 34 -7.28 -14.46 -11.18
N LEU A 35 -7.48 -14.58 -9.86
CA LEU A 35 -6.67 -15.47 -9.04
C LEU A 35 -6.79 -16.94 -9.46
N ARG A 36 -8.00 -17.40 -9.80
CA ARG A 36 -8.22 -18.77 -10.25
C ARG A 36 -7.58 -19.05 -11.62
N SER A 37 -7.63 -18.08 -12.52
CA SER A 37 -7.17 -18.27 -13.91
C SER A 37 -5.69 -17.99 -14.09
N VAL A 38 -5.14 -16.99 -13.40
CA VAL A 38 -3.77 -16.48 -13.59
C VAL A 38 -2.86 -16.79 -12.40
N GLY A 39 -3.45 -16.98 -11.20
CA GLY A 39 -2.70 -17.22 -9.96
C GLY A 39 -2.21 -15.94 -9.26
N VAL A 40 -2.37 -14.76 -9.88
CA VAL A 40 -1.94 -13.49 -9.30
C VAL A 40 -2.91 -12.36 -9.67
N ALA A 41 -3.10 -11.43 -8.73
CA ALA A 41 -3.83 -10.17 -8.97
C ALA A 41 -3.21 -9.03 -8.17
N MET A 42 -3.19 -7.83 -8.76
CA MET A 42 -2.76 -6.61 -8.10
C MET A 42 -3.92 -5.62 -8.07
N VAL A 43 -4.38 -5.26 -6.86
CA VAL A 43 -5.58 -4.43 -6.67
C VAL A 43 -5.33 -3.28 -5.70
N ALA A 44 -6.12 -2.22 -5.88
CA ALA A 44 -6.23 -1.10 -4.95
C ALA A 44 -7.11 -1.48 -3.73
N PRO A 45 -6.95 -0.81 -2.58
CA PRO A 45 -7.95 -0.83 -1.52
C PRO A 45 -9.30 -0.32 -2.04
N SER A 46 -10.37 -1.02 -1.72
CA SER A 46 -11.72 -0.71 -2.18
C SER A 46 -12.72 -0.73 -1.02
N ALA A 47 -14.00 -0.64 -1.31
CA ALA A 47 -15.05 -0.82 -0.30
C ALA A 47 -15.07 -2.26 0.26
N ASP A 48 -14.64 -3.23 -0.56
CA ASP A 48 -14.60 -4.65 -0.20
C ASP A 48 -13.22 -5.08 0.34
N PHE A 49 -12.16 -4.30 0.01
CA PHE A 49 -10.77 -4.58 0.39
C PHE A 49 -10.21 -3.44 1.22
N ALA A 50 -9.99 -3.64 2.51
CA ALA A 50 -9.42 -2.67 3.44
C ALA A 50 -10.11 -1.28 3.39
N PRO A 51 -11.44 -1.20 3.62
CA PRO A 51 -12.20 0.04 3.46
C PRO A 51 -11.75 1.17 4.40
N ALA A 52 -11.33 0.84 5.60
CA ALA A 52 -10.81 1.81 6.57
C ALA A 52 -9.50 2.43 6.07
N ASP A 53 -8.57 1.60 5.57
CA ASP A 53 -7.30 2.08 5.00
C ASP A 53 -7.56 2.96 3.75
N ARG A 54 -8.48 2.57 2.88
CA ARG A 54 -8.86 3.39 1.72
C ARG A 54 -9.25 4.81 2.13
N ARG A 55 -10.08 4.95 3.16
CA ARG A 55 -10.54 6.25 3.67
C ARG A 55 -9.41 7.04 4.32
N MET A 56 -8.66 6.40 5.21
CA MET A 56 -7.53 7.03 5.90
C MET A 56 -6.43 7.45 4.91
N TYR A 57 -6.12 6.61 3.94
CA TYR A 57 -5.10 6.88 2.92
C TYR A 57 -5.45 8.11 2.07
N ALA A 58 -6.71 8.24 1.67
CA ALA A 58 -7.17 9.35 0.84
C ALA A 58 -7.04 10.73 1.51
N ILE A 59 -7.08 10.80 2.84
CA ILE A 59 -7.00 12.07 3.58
C ILE A 59 -5.58 12.45 4.01
N ARG A 60 -4.59 11.59 3.82
CA ARG A 60 -3.22 11.82 4.33
C ARG A 60 -2.54 13.04 3.72
N ASP A 61 -2.74 13.29 2.43
CA ASP A 61 -2.16 14.47 1.76
C ASP A 61 -2.77 15.76 2.32
N VAL A 62 -4.09 15.82 2.48
CA VAL A 62 -4.81 17.01 2.94
C VAL A 62 -4.67 17.27 4.43
N THR A 63 -4.28 16.28 5.20
CA THR A 63 -4.03 16.40 6.67
C THR A 63 -2.55 16.54 7.00
N ALA A 64 -1.67 16.63 6.01
CA ALA A 64 -0.22 16.69 6.17
C ALA A 64 0.38 15.54 7.00
N THR A 65 -0.25 14.35 6.98
CA THR A 65 0.16 13.19 7.77
C THR A 65 0.88 12.12 6.96
N VAL A 66 1.35 12.43 5.75
CA VAL A 66 2.07 11.50 4.88
C VAL A 66 3.29 10.89 5.58
N ARG A 67 4.02 11.69 6.36
CA ARG A 67 5.24 11.29 7.08
C ARG A 67 4.99 10.66 8.46
N ALA A 68 3.75 10.55 8.89
CA ALA A 68 3.43 9.97 10.20
C ALA A 68 3.69 8.45 10.18
N ILE A 69 4.75 8.01 10.89
CA ILE A 69 5.18 6.59 10.92
C ILE A 69 4.05 5.66 11.36
N PRO A 70 3.28 5.95 12.42
CA PRO A 70 2.18 5.06 12.82
C PRO A 70 1.16 4.85 11.70
N LEU A 71 0.84 5.89 10.93
CA LEU A 71 -0.10 5.81 9.81
C LEU A 71 0.50 5.07 8.61
N GLN A 72 1.80 5.21 8.35
CA GLN A 72 2.49 4.42 7.35
C GLN A 72 2.46 2.94 7.71
N THR A 73 2.83 2.62 8.94
CA THR A 73 2.86 1.25 9.47
C THR A 73 1.46 0.63 9.43
N ALA A 74 0.45 1.30 9.97
CA ALA A 74 -0.93 0.81 9.96
C ALA A 74 -1.44 0.53 8.54
N SER A 75 -1.19 1.46 7.59
CA SER A 75 -1.62 1.31 6.20
C SER A 75 -0.92 0.14 5.48
N ILE A 76 0.36 -0.10 5.74
CA ILE A 76 1.09 -1.22 5.14
C ILE A 76 0.65 -2.54 5.78
N MET A 77 0.65 -2.60 7.10
CA MET A 77 0.41 -3.83 7.84
C MET A 77 -1.03 -4.33 7.73
N CYS A 78 -2.05 -3.46 7.71
CA CYS A 78 -3.43 -3.90 7.56
C CYS A 78 -3.66 -4.68 6.26
N LYS A 79 -2.99 -4.28 5.17
CA LYS A 79 -3.05 -4.98 3.88
C LYS A 79 -2.33 -6.33 3.93
N LYS A 80 -1.17 -6.38 4.58
CA LYS A 80 -0.37 -7.60 4.71
C LYS A 80 -1.04 -8.61 5.64
N LEU A 81 -1.61 -8.15 6.74
CA LEU A 81 -2.39 -9.01 7.63
C LEU A 81 -3.65 -9.58 6.94
N ALA A 82 -4.32 -8.77 6.10
CA ALA A 82 -5.47 -9.25 5.32
C ALA A 82 -5.09 -10.28 4.26
N GLU A 83 -3.88 -10.19 3.70
CA GLU A 83 -3.32 -11.17 2.74
C GLU A 83 -2.82 -12.45 3.43
N ASN A 84 -2.59 -12.41 4.74
CA ASN A 84 -2.15 -13.53 5.58
C ASN A 84 -0.94 -14.30 5.02
N PRO A 85 0.19 -13.66 4.72
CA PRO A 85 1.37 -14.35 4.22
C PRO A 85 2.04 -15.18 5.32
N ASP A 86 2.64 -16.31 4.96
CA ASP A 86 3.43 -17.13 5.89
C ASP A 86 4.68 -16.40 6.40
N ASN A 87 5.30 -15.57 5.55
CA ASN A 87 6.47 -14.77 5.89
C ASN A 87 6.34 -13.38 5.27
N LEU A 88 6.80 -12.36 5.99
CA LEU A 88 6.79 -10.97 5.55
C LEU A 88 8.17 -10.35 5.73
N VAL A 89 8.74 -9.81 4.64
CA VAL A 89 9.95 -8.99 4.66
C VAL A 89 9.58 -7.56 4.33
N LEU A 90 9.96 -6.62 5.18
CA LEU A 90 9.72 -5.20 4.99
C LEU A 90 11.02 -4.50 4.58
N ASP A 91 11.00 -3.86 3.42
CA ASP A 91 12.08 -2.99 2.97
C ASP A 91 11.73 -1.54 3.33
N VAL A 92 12.40 -0.98 4.35
CA VAL A 92 12.14 0.37 4.86
C VAL A 92 13.17 1.34 4.31
N LYS A 93 12.75 2.19 3.36
CA LYS A 93 13.60 3.24 2.78
C LYS A 93 13.73 4.42 3.73
N PHE A 94 14.97 4.91 3.94
CA PHE A 94 15.28 6.09 4.74
C PHE A 94 16.43 6.90 4.14
N GLY A 95 16.60 8.14 4.59
CA GLY A 95 17.64 9.05 4.13
C GLY A 95 17.18 10.02 3.04
N SER A 96 18.13 10.58 2.29
CA SER A 96 17.83 11.58 1.25
C SER A 96 16.95 11.00 0.16
N GLY A 97 15.84 11.68 -0.16
CA GLY A 97 14.85 11.21 -1.14
C GLY A 97 13.77 10.29 -0.57
N ALA A 98 13.90 9.80 0.67
CA ALA A 98 12.85 9.05 1.35
C ALA A 98 12.01 9.97 2.28
N PHE A 99 10.80 9.52 2.62
CA PHE A 99 9.99 10.22 3.63
C PHE A 99 10.59 10.12 5.03
N ASN A 100 11.23 8.99 5.35
CA ASN A 100 11.83 8.74 6.65
C ASN A 100 13.26 9.27 6.69
N GLN A 101 13.61 10.00 7.75
CA GLN A 101 14.96 10.50 7.97
C GLN A 101 15.85 9.41 8.57
N VAL A 102 17.18 9.64 8.54
CA VAL A 102 18.15 8.77 9.25
C VAL A 102 17.81 8.75 10.74
N GLY A 103 17.74 7.55 11.32
CA GLY A 103 17.32 7.34 12.71
C GLY A 103 15.84 6.97 12.88
N THR A 104 14.94 7.43 12.01
CA THR A 104 13.53 7.01 12.05
C THR A 104 13.29 5.64 11.42
N GLY A 105 14.17 5.23 10.49
CA GLY A 105 14.13 3.89 9.91
C GLY A 105 14.34 2.78 10.92
N GLU A 106 15.24 2.98 11.90
CA GLU A 106 15.47 2.02 12.99
C GLU A 106 14.26 1.91 13.92
N SER A 107 13.59 3.04 14.22
CA SER A 107 12.39 3.06 15.05
C SER A 107 11.24 2.33 14.38
N ALA A 108 11.02 2.53 13.08
CA ALA A 108 9.97 1.85 12.32
C ALA A 108 10.17 0.32 12.24
N CYS A 109 11.41 -0.17 12.37
CA CYS A 109 11.72 -1.59 12.40
C CYS A 109 11.58 -2.22 13.81
N ARG A 110 11.59 -1.42 14.88
CA ARG A 110 11.54 -1.89 16.27
C ARG A 110 10.14 -1.97 16.86
N GLU A 111 9.16 -1.26 16.29
CA GLU A 111 7.76 -1.32 16.70
C GLU A 111 7.06 -2.56 16.10
N LYS A 112 7.48 -3.73 16.57
CA LYS A 112 6.82 -5.01 16.28
C LYS A 112 6.07 -5.51 17.50
#